data_2b9c56cf3f6697356504fe338e5276c3
#
_entry.id   2b9c56cf3f6697356504fe338e5276c3
#
_cell.length_a   1.000
_cell.length_b   1.000
_cell.length_c   1.000
_cell.angle_alpha   90.00
_cell.angle_beta   90.00
_cell.angle_gamma   90.00
#
_symmetry.space_group_name_H-M   'P 1'
#
loop_
_entity.id
_entity.type
_entity.pdbx_description
1 polymer ?
#
loop_
_entity_poly.entity_id
_entity_poly.type
_entity_poly.pdbx_seq_one_letter_code
_entity_poly.pdbx_strand_id
1 'polypeptide(L)'
;PMGSAQFSNLYGAAVRILLPVLAALLLLRCAKSLLTFRKEPEIWAWLKFTDGTQVAVTHWENVIGRAKSSDITVALSTVSRNHAVLTRYDDGSWTITDASSKTGTWVNGERVDIRAIGEGDVISIGGVDMELQPITKRQEQLQSQLRTGGSSGWSGLLGLLILTLLQAVMLTGFLLNGPEEEFGAYFLGFGAVAVCQWGLFFFYLAIRRRSFEVETLAFFLCTLGAAAIATVKPGELGKQCAAMVLGVLMFLLIGWSLRDLERAKRFRYLAVLAGVGFLVVTLLFGKEYYGAKNWLVIGNLSLQPSELSKVCFVYAGASTMDRIMNKRNLILFIAYSVVICGLLALMNDFGTALIFFCAFLIIAYLRSGSMGTIALACTALGFAGVLAL
;
A
#
# COMPACT_ATOMS: atom_id res chain seq x y z
N PRO A 1 44.35 -25.80 17.98
CA PRO A 1 43.69 -24.56 17.52
C PRO A 1 43.62 -24.60 16.01
N MET A 2 42.37 -24.55 15.48
CA MET A 2 42.13 -24.46 14.03
C MET A 2 42.78 -23.18 13.54
N GLY A 3 43.55 -23.25 12.43
CA GLY A 3 44.11 -22.07 11.81
C GLY A 3 42.98 -21.16 11.25
N SER A 4 43.20 -19.84 11.21
CA SER A 4 42.20 -18.86 10.75
C SER A 4 41.58 -19.22 9.40
N ALA A 5 42.36 -19.77 8.48
CA ALA A 5 41.87 -20.22 7.16
C ALA A 5 40.92 -21.44 7.24
N GLN A 6 41.14 -22.39 8.16
CA GLN A 6 40.21 -23.52 8.34
C GLN A 6 38.90 -23.07 8.94
N PHE A 7 38.92 -22.11 9.88
CA PHE A 7 37.71 -21.52 10.45
C PHE A 7 36.89 -20.75 9.39
N SER A 8 37.53 -19.94 8.55
CA SER A 8 36.88 -19.23 7.47
C SER A 8 36.20 -20.17 6.45
N ASN A 9 36.90 -21.26 6.07
CA ASN A 9 36.33 -22.26 5.15
C ASN A 9 35.14 -23.00 5.75
N LEU A 10 35.22 -23.42 7.04
CA LEU A 10 34.12 -24.08 7.74
C LEU A 10 32.94 -23.14 7.90
N TYR A 11 33.19 -21.88 8.26
CA TYR A 11 32.17 -20.83 8.35
C TYR A 11 31.49 -20.61 6.99
N GLY A 12 32.26 -20.47 5.91
CA GLY A 12 31.73 -20.30 4.56
C GLY A 12 30.85 -21.47 4.11
N ALA A 13 31.21 -22.71 4.44
CA ALA A 13 30.39 -23.88 4.16
C ALA A 13 29.06 -23.87 4.94
N ALA A 14 29.11 -23.52 6.24
CA ALA A 14 27.93 -23.41 7.10
C ALA A 14 27.00 -22.29 6.64
N VAL A 15 27.53 -21.12 6.28
CA VAL A 15 26.76 -19.94 5.84
C VAL A 15 26.04 -20.21 4.54
N ARG A 16 26.61 -20.97 3.60
CA ARG A 16 25.93 -21.35 2.35
C ARG A 16 24.60 -22.07 2.56
N ILE A 17 24.45 -22.79 3.66
CA ILE A 17 23.22 -23.49 4.04
C ILE A 17 22.37 -22.62 4.97
N LEU A 18 23.00 -21.99 5.96
CA LEU A 18 22.31 -21.25 7.02
C LEU A 18 21.56 -20.02 6.48
N LEU A 19 22.18 -19.22 5.58
CA LEU A 19 21.54 -18.02 5.04
C LEU A 19 20.26 -18.33 4.23
N PRO A 20 20.24 -19.27 3.28
CA PRO A 20 19.02 -19.63 2.58
C PRO A 20 17.94 -20.19 3.52
N VAL A 21 18.32 -20.95 4.54
CA VAL A 21 17.38 -21.51 5.53
C VAL A 21 16.76 -20.39 6.37
N LEU A 22 17.56 -19.44 6.89
CA LEU A 22 17.05 -18.29 7.64
C LEU A 22 16.17 -17.40 6.78
N ALA A 23 16.56 -17.14 5.52
CA ALA A 23 15.76 -16.37 4.56
C ALA A 23 14.43 -17.07 4.26
N ALA A 24 14.45 -18.37 3.98
CA ALA A 24 13.23 -19.14 3.72
C ALA A 24 12.30 -19.15 4.95
N LEU A 25 12.85 -19.34 6.14
CA LEU A 25 12.09 -19.33 7.39
C LEU A 25 11.44 -17.96 7.65
N LEU A 26 12.17 -16.87 7.40
CA LEU A 26 11.66 -15.50 7.49
C LEU A 26 10.51 -15.27 6.51
N LEU A 27 10.72 -15.61 5.22
CA LEU A 27 9.76 -15.40 4.16
C LEU A 27 8.49 -16.24 4.38
N LEU A 28 8.63 -17.52 4.69
CA LEU A 28 7.50 -18.42 4.97
C LEU A 28 6.69 -17.95 6.17
N ARG A 29 7.38 -17.48 7.21
CA ARG A 29 6.71 -16.93 8.39
C ARG A 29 5.92 -15.67 8.08
N CYS A 30 6.54 -14.70 7.38
CA CYS A 30 5.85 -13.46 6.96
C CYS A 30 4.68 -13.78 6.02
N ALA A 31 4.87 -14.67 5.05
CA ALA A 31 3.82 -15.09 4.14
C ALA A 31 2.66 -15.77 4.90
N LYS A 32 2.96 -16.69 5.82
CA LYS A 32 1.94 -17.35 6.65
C LYS A 32 1.18 -16.30 7.46
N SER A 33 1.85 -15.37 8.13
CA SER A 33 1.20 -14.32 8.93
C SER A 33 0.28 -13.45 8.07
N LEU A 34 0.75 -12.99 6.90
CA LEU A 34 -0.02 -12.15 5.99
C LEU A 34 -1.21 -12.89 5.34
N LEU A 35 -1.04 -14.16 4.96
CA LEU A 35 -2.09 -14.94 4.30
C LEU A 35 -3.14 -15.49 5.28
N THR A 36 -2.74 -15.77 6.54
CA THR A 36 -3.68 -16.26 7.57
C THR A 36 -4.34 -15.14 8.35
N PHE A 37 -3.92 -13.89 8.15
CA PHE A 37 -4.52 -12.76 8.82
C PHE A 37 -5.94 -12.53 8.26
N ARG A 38 -6.94 -13.03 8.97
CA ARG A 38 -8.34 -12.69 8.76
C ARG A 38 -8.75 -11.71 9.85
N LYS A 39 -8.90 -10.45 9.48
CA LYS A 39 -9.57 -9.48 10.33
C LYS A 39 -11.06 -9.65 10.11
N GLU A 40 -11.81 -9.93 11.17
CA GLU A 40 -13.27 -9.84 11.08
C GLU A 40 -13.63 -8.40 10.70
N PRO A 41 -14.52 -8.21 9.71
CA PRO A 41 -14.93 -6.87 9.31
C PRO A 41 -15.56 -6.16 10.51
N GLU A 42 -15.18 -4.90 10.71
CA GLU A 42 -15.77 -4.08 11.76
C GLU A 42 -17.21 -3.74 11.38
N ILE A 43 -18.14 -4.00 12.28
CA ILE A 43 -19.55 -3.66 12.07
C ILE A 43 -19.76 -2.26 12.61
N TRP A 44 -20.14 -1.33 11.76
CA TRP A 44 -20.39 0.07 12.11
C TRP A 44 -21.86 0.37 12.35
N ALA A 45 -22.73 -0.38 11.68
CA ALA A 45 -24.17 -0.32 11.80
C ALA A 45 -24.79 -1.60 11.27
N TRP A 46 -26.09 -1.76 11.53
CA TRP A 46 -26.92 -2.77 10.91
C TRP A 46 -27.96 -2.09 10.03
N LEU A 47 -28.19 -2.60 8.83
CA LEU A 47 -29.38 -2.30 8.05
C LEU A 47 -30.43 -3.38 8.29
N LYS A 48 -31.52 -2.97 8.94
CA LYS A 48 -32.67 -3.84 9.22
C LYS A 48 -33.71 -3.66 8.14
N PHE A 49 -34.04 -4.73 7.48
CA PHE A 49 -35.09 -4.77 6.44
C PHE A 49 -36.45 -5.04 7.05
N THR A 50 -37.51 -4.71 6.30
CA THR A 50 -38.91 -4.91 6.73
C THR A 50 -39.27 -6.39 6.97
N ASP A 51 -38.57 -7.32 6.32
CA ASP A 51 -38.72 -8.77 6.54
C ASP A 51 -38.01 -9.28 7.81
N GLY A 52 -37.37 -8.39 8.57
CA GLY A 52 -36.63 -8.69 9.78
C GLY A 52 -35.19 -9.12 9.55
N THR A 53 -34.74 -9.27 8.30
CA THR A 53 -33.32 -9.53 8.02
C THR A 53 -32.46 -8.34 8.41
N GLN A 54 -31.24 -8.64 8.90
CA GLN A 54 -30.26 -7.61 9.24
C GLN A 54 -28.97 -7.87 8.45
N VAL A 55 -28.46 -6.81 7.80
CA VAL A 55 -27.20 -6.86 7.07
C VAL A 55 -26.20 -5.92 7.74
N ALA A 56 -25.01 -6.44 8.02
CA ALA A 56 -23.94 -5.67 8.65
C ALA A 56 -23.35 -4.63 7.69
N VAL A 57 -23.21 -3.41 8.14
CA VAL A 57 -22.51 -2.32 7.44
C VAL A 57 -21.06 -2.34 7.93
N THR A 58 -20.14 -2.76 7.06
CA THR A 58 -18.76 -3.10 7.44
C THR A 58 -17.70 -2.17 6.84
N HIS A 59 -18.07 -1.31 5.91
CA HIS A 59 -17.19 -0.35 5.25
C HIS A 59 -17.59 1.09 5.58
N TRP A 60 -16.66 2.03 5.40
CA TRP A 60 -16.95 3.47 5.49
C TRP A 60 -17.91 3.93 4.39
N GLU A 61 -17.77 3.35 3.20
CA GLU A 61 -18.71 3.49 2.10
C GLU A 61 -19.21 2.11 1.70
N ASN A 62 -20.52 1.91 1.69
CA ASN A 62 -21.17 0.68 1.32
C ASN A 62 -22.08 0.92 0.14
N VAL A 63 -21.83 0.20 -0.95
CA VAL A 63 -22.70 0.25 -2.14
C VAL A 63 -23.91 -0.64 -1.90
N ILE A 64 -25.09 -0.07 -2.00
CA ILE A 64 -26.38 -0.80 -1.97
C ILE A 64 -26.84 -0.99 -3.39
N GLY A 65 -27.13 -2.21 -3.80
CA GLY A 65 -27.58 -2.45 -5.17
C GLY A 65 -27.91 -3.91 -5.47
N ARG A 66 -28.36 -4.17 -6.70
CA ARG A 66 -28.71 -5.51 -7.16
C ARG A 66 -27.49 -6.34 -7.60
N ALA A 67 -26.34 -5.71 -7.84
CA ALA A 67 -25.17 -6.45 -8.26
C ALA A 67 -24.65 -7.35 -7.13
N LYS A 68 -24.20 -8.57 -7.46
CA LYS A 68 -23.54 -9.47 -6.50
C LYS A 68 -22.22 -8.89 -5.93
N SER A 69 -21.67 -7.89 -6.60
CA SER A 69 -20.49 -7.15 -6.17
C SER A 69 -20.81 -5.96 -5.26
N SER A 70 -22.08 -5.67 -4.99
CA SER A 70 -22.49 -4.65 -4.02
C SER A 70 -22.27 -5.15 -2.60
N ASP A 71 -21.83 -4.26 -1.71
CA ASP A 71 -21.60 -4.59 -0.29
C ASP A 71 -22.91 -5.03 0.40
N ILE A 72 -24.00 -4.38 0.02
CA ILE A 72 -25.35 -4.70 0.47
C ILE A 72 -26.17 -5.05 -0.76
N THR A 73 -26.42 -6.37 -0.95
CA THR A 73 -27.11 -6.85 -2.14
C THR A 73 -28.62 -6.90 -1.90
N VAL A 74 -29.39 -6.16 -2.72
CA VAL A 74 -30.84 -6.19 -2.77
C VAL A 74 -31.27 -6.77 -4.12
N ALA A 75 -31.57 -8.07 -4.16
CA ALA A 75 -31.75 -8.86 -5.39
C ALA A 75 -33.13 -8.66 -6.06
N LEU A 76 -33.56 -7.40 -6.27
CA LEU A 76 -34.82 -7.06 -6.96
C LEU A 76 -34.57 -6.37 -8.30
N SER A 77 -35.44 -6.64 -9.28
CA SER A 77 -35.35 -6.03 -10.63
C SER A 77 -35.56 -4.51 -10.63
N THR A 78 -36.28 -3.99 -9.65
CA THR A 78 -36.54 -2.55 -9.41
C THR A 78 -35.30 -1.83 -8.87
N VAL A 79 -34.33 -2.56 -8.32
CA VAL A 79 -33.09 -1.99 -7.78
C VAL A 79 -32.01 -1.93 -8.87
N SER A 80 -31.36 -0.79 -9.03
CA SER A 80 -30.22 -0.62 -9.96
C SER A 80 -29.03 -1.46 -9.52
N ARG A 81 -28.10 -1.80 -10.44
CA ARG A 81 -26.90 -2.58 -10.12
C ARG A 81 -26.09 -1.95 -8.97
N ASN A 82 -25.83 -0.65 -9.06
CA ASN A 82 -25.38 0.21 -7.99
C ASN A 82 -26.47 1.24 -7.81
N HIS A 83 -27.21 1.20 -6.71
CA HIS A 83 -28.40 2.04 -6.53
C HIS A 83 -28.12 3.25 -5.65
N ALA A 84 -27.54 3.02 -4.48
CA ALA A 84 -27.20 4.05 -3.53
C ALA A 84 -25.87 3.73 -2.83
N VAL A 85 -25.27 4.73 -2.21
CA VAL A 85 -24.06 4.58 -1.39
C VAL A 85 -24.36 5.11 0.00
N LEU A 86 -24.16 4.25 1.00
CA LEU A 86 -24.24 4.59 2.40
C LEU A 86 -22.84 4.91 2.91
N THR A 87 -22.62 6.15 3.33
CA THR A 87 -21.29 6.66 3.78
C THR A 87 -21.35 7.02 5.26
N ARG A 88 -20.34 6.55 6.02
CA ARG A 88 -20.06 6.98 7.40
C ARG A 88 -18.91 7.99 7.38
N TYR A 89 -19.07 9.10 8.10
CA TYR A 89 -18.00 10.10 8.27
C TYR A 89 -17.26 9.92 9.60
N ASP A 90 -16.10 10.58 9.71
CA ASP A 90 -15.24 10.49 10.90
C ASP A 90 -15.90 11.04 12.19
N ASP A 91 -16.84 11.95 12.05
CA ASP A 91 -17.66 12.49 13.15
C ASP A 91 -18.77 11.52 13.61
N GLY A 92 -18.89 10.36 12.96
CA GLY A 92 -19.91 9.35 13.23
C GLY A 92 -21.24 9.61 12.51
N SER A 93 -21.37 10.67 11.72
CA SER A 93 -22.56 10.93 10.91
C SER A 93 -22.69 9.99 9.73
N TRP A 94 -23.91 9.75 9.28
CA TRP A 94 -24.22 8.90 8.13
C TRP A 94 -24.90 9.70 7.05
N THR A 95 -24.60 9.35 5.80
CA THR A 95 -25.22 9.97 4.63
C THR A 95 -25.57 8.91 3.61
N ILE A 96 -26.76 8.99 3.03
CA ILE A 96 -27.15 8.20 1.86
C ILE A 96 -27.08 9.07 0.61
N THR A 97 -26.48 8.53 -0.46
CA THR A 97 -26.33 9.21 -1.76
C THR A 97 -26.89 8.31 -2.84
N ASP A 98 -27.77 8.83 -3.69
CA ASP A 98 -28.27 8.13 -4.88
C ASP A 98 -27.16 7.99 -5.92
N ALA A 99 -26.98 6.80 -6.47
CA ALA A 99 -25.94 6.51 -7.46
C ALA A 99 -26.45 6.64 -8.92
N SER A 100 -27.30 7.61 -9.20
CA SER A 100 -28.01 7.77 -10.46
C SER A 100 -28.90 6.55 -10.75
N SER A 101 -29.67 6.15 -9.77
CA SER A 101 -30.53 4.98 -9.84
C SER A 101 -31.75 5.22 -10.74
N LYS A 102 -32.36 4.14 -11.25
CA LYS A 102 -33.54 4.24 -12.12
C LYS A 102 -34.82 4.67 -11.39
N THR A 103 -35.00 4.14 -10.17
CA THR A 103 -36.21 4.36 -9.37
C THR A 103 -36.05 5.44 -8.32
N GLY A 104 -34.82 5.93 -8.10
CA GLY A 104 -34.49 6.91 -7.06
C GLY A 104 -34.37 6.28 -5.68
N THR A 105 -33.64 6.98 -4.81
CA THR A 105 -33.49 6.67 -3.39
C THR A 105 -34.41 7.59 -2.60
N TRP A 106 -35.10 7.05 -1.61
CA TRP A 106 -36.08 7.77 -0.80
C TRP A 106 -35.71 7.66 0.68
N VAL A 107 -35.89 8.73 1.43
CA VAL A 107 -35.71 8.75 2.90
C VAL A 107 -36.94 9.36 3.51
N ASN A 108 -37.60 8.60 4.38
CA ASN A 108 -38.86 9.00 5.05
C ASN A 108 -39.95 9.46 4.04
N GLY A 109 -40.02 8.80 2.88
CA GLY A 109 -41.00 9.13 1.84
C GLY A 109 -40.63 10.30 0.91
N GLU A 110 -39.46 10.94 1.10
CA GLU A 110 -38.98 11.99 0.22
C GLU A 110 -37.85 11.45 -0.68
N ARG A 111 -37.89 11.76 -1.96
CA ARG A 111 -36.84 11.42 -2.91
C ARG A 111 -35.61 12.30 -2.67
N VAL A 112 -34.44 11.67 -2.60
CA VAL A 112 -33.19 12.36 -2.26
C VAL A 112 -32.07 11.98 -3.23
N ASP A 113 -31.21 12.96 -3.53
CA ASP A 113 -29.95 12.72 -4.24
C ASP A 113 -28.81 12.48 -3.21
N ILE A 114 -28.83 13.26 -2.12
CA ILE A 114 -27.94 13.12 -0.97
C ILE A 114 -28.66 13.61 0.28
N ARG A 115 -28.59 12.82 1.35
CA ARG A 115 -29.22 13.18 2.65
C ARG A 115 -28.44 12.59 3.81
N ALA A 116 -28.26 13.39 4.85
CA ALA A 116 -27.82 12.89 6.14
C ALA A 116 -28.94 12.04 6.77
N ILE A 117 -28.60 10.88 7.31
CA ILE A 117 -29.53 9.93 7.92
C ILE A 117 -29.10 9.62 9.36
N GLY A 118 -30.09 9.39 10.22
CA GLY A 118 -29.94 9.04 11.61
C GLY A 118 -30.60 7.73 11.99
N GLU A 119 -30.58 7.44 13.28
CA GLU A 119 -31.30 6.30 13.84
C GLU A 119 -32.82 6.51 13.69
N GLY A 120 -33.52 5.50 13.17
CA GLY A 120 -34.97 5.56 12.93
C GLY A 120 -35.39 6.11 11.57
N ASP A 121 -34.45 6.62 10.74
CA ASP A 121 -34.77 6.99 9.38
C ASP A 121 -35.01 5.76 8.51
N VAL A 122 -36.09 5.78 7.74
CA VAL A 122 -36.46 4.72 6.79
C VAL A 122 -35.93 5.07 5.41
N ILE A 123 -35.04 4.22 4.90
CA ILE A 123 -34.47 4.29 3.56
C ILE A 123 -35.25 3.34 2.66
N SER A 124 -35.84 3.87 1.57
CA SER A 124 -36.57 3.06 0.58
C SER A 124 -35.84 3.04 -0.75
N ILE A 125 -35.54 1.85 -1.25
CA ILE A 125 -34.79 1.60 -2.48
C ILE A 125 -35.54 0.55 -3.31
N GLY A 126 -36.09 0.96 -4.46
CA GLY A 126 -36.77 0.04 -5.37
C GLY A 126 -37.99 -0.69 -4.78
N GLY A 127 -38.63 -0.10 -3.76
CA GLY A 127 -39.78 -0.68 -3.03
C GLY A 127 -39.38 -1.53 -1.81
N VAL A 128 -38.11 -1.52 -1.40
CA VAL A 128 -37.63 -2.16 -0.18
C VAL A 128 -37.30 -1.10 0.84
N ASP A 129 -37.90 -1.21 2.01
CA ASP A 129 -37.64 -0.32 3.14
C ASP A 129 -36.61 -0.95 4.08
N MET A 130 -35.68 -0.12 4.52
CA MET A 130 -34.63 -0.50 5.46
C MET A 130 -34.36 0.64 6.44
N GLU A 131 -34.03 0.26 7.68
CA GLU A 131 -33.71 1.20 8.76
C GLU A 131 -32.24 1.04 9.15
N LEU A 132 -31.54 2.17 9.33
CA LEU A 132 -30.18 2.20 9.80
C LEU A 132 -30.16 2.12 11.35
N GLN A 133 -29.51 1.11 11.88
CA GLN A 133 -29.27 0.92 13.30
C GLN A 133 -27.76 1.02 13.60
N PRO A 134 -27.24 2.20 13.96
CA PRO A 134 -25.85 2.37 14.35
C PRO A 134 -25.51 1.53 15.59
N ILE A 135 -24.27 1.07 15.68
CA ILE A 135 -23.79 0.40 16.90
C ILE A 135 -23.68 1.40 18.06
N THR A 136 -23.89 0.90 19.28
CA THR A 136 -23.77 1.72 20.48
C THR A 136 -22.30 2.13 20.69
N LYS A 137 -22.07 3.30 21.32
CA LYS A 137 -20.73 3.80 21.68
C LYS A 137 -19.91 2.75 22.47
N ARG A 138 -20.57 1.93 23.29
CA ARG A 138 -19.94 0.85 24.06
C ARG A 138 -19.43 -0.27 23.13
N GLN A 139 -20.21 -0.65 22.11
CA GLN A 139 -19.79 -1.63 21.11
C GLN A 139 -18.65 -1.10 20.25
N GLU A 140 -18.69 0.18 19.89
CA GLU A 140 -17.61 0.85 19.15
C GLU A 140 -16.30 0.86 19.97
N GLN A 141 -16.37 1.16 21.28
CA GLN A 141 -15.22 1.07 22.18
C GLN A 141 -14.68 -0.36 22.31
N LEU A 142 -15.55 -1.36 22.44
CA LEU A 142 -15.14 -2.78 22.47
C LEU A 142 -14.46 -3.19 21.17
N GLN A 143 -15.00 -2.79 20.01
CA GLN A 143 -14.37 -3.06 18.71
C GLN A 143 -13.02 -2.34 18.57
N SER A 144 -12.90 -1.11 19.05
CA SER A 144 -11.63 -0.38 19.05
C SER A 144 -10.56 -1.06 19.92
N GLN A 145 -10.96 -1.68 21.03
CA GLN A 145 -10.07 -2.50 21.85
C GLN A 145 -9.67 -3.80 21.17
N LEU A 146 -10.59 -4.45 20.44
CA LEU A 146 -10.30 -5.64 19.64
C LEU A 146 -9.38 -5.34 18.44
N ARG A 147 -9.43 -4.12 17.88
CA ARG A 147 -8.45 -3.66 16.86
C ARG A 147 -7.01 -3.76 17.37
N THR A 148 -6.80 -3.48 18.65
CA THR A 148 -5.47 -3.54 19.28
C THR A 148 -5.10 -4.95 19.74
N GLY A 149 -6.03 -5.90 19.78
CA GLY A 149 -5.88 -7.25 20.33
C GLY A 149 -5.41 -8.35 19.34
N GLY A 150 -5.44 -8.10 18.04
CA GLY A 150 -5.50 -9.16 17.01
C GLY A 150 -4.20 -9.88 16.62
N SER A 151 -3.00 -9.44 16.95
CA SER A 151 -1.77 -10.21 16.76
C SER A 151 -0.93 -10.18 18.03
N SER A 152 -0.39 -11.35 18.42
CA SER A 152 0.58 -11.42 19.51
C SER A 152 1.77 -10.53 19.12
N GLY A 153 2.15 -9.56 19.95
CA GLY A 153 3.34 -8.71 19.74
C GLY A 153 4.63 -9.54 19.54
N TRP A 154 4.60 -10.80 19.92
CA TRP A 154 5.66 -11.78 19.71
C TRP A 154 5.83 -12.22 18.26
N SER A 155 4.80 -12.10 17.39
CA SER A 155 4.94 -12.51 15.99
C SER A 155 5.93 -11.61 15.24
N GLY A 156 5.82 -10.29 15.39
CA GLY A 156 6.73 -9.32 14.79
C GLY A 156 8.14 -9.42 15.37
N LEU A 157 8.27 -9.61 16.69
CA LEU A 157 9.56 -9.73 17.37
C LEU A 157 10.38 -10.92 16.86
N LEU A 158 9.76 -12.08 16.67
CA LEU A 158 10.50 -13.25 16.19
C LEU A 158 11.00 -13.08 14.75
N GLY A 159 10.19 -12.45 13.87
CA GLY A 159 10.63 -12.09 12.52
C GLY A 159 11.85 -11.15 12.56
N LEU A 160 11.81 -10.15 13.42
CA LEU A 160 12.89 -9.19 13.61
C LEU A 160 14.16 -9.87 14.15
N LEU A 161 14.04 -10.81 15.10
CA LEU A 161 15.17 -11.57 15.63
C LEU A 161 15.83 -12.46 14.56
N ILE A 162 15.03 -13.15 13.74
CA ILE A 162 15.53 -13.95 12.61
C ILE A 162 16.30 -13.06 11.63
N LEU A 163 15.75 -11.88 11.31
CA LEU A 163 16.39 -10.93 10.41
C LEU A 163 17.71 -10.40 11.00
N THR A 164 17.73 -10.05 12.29
CA THR A 164 18.94 -9.61 12.98
C THR A 164 20.00 -10.69 13.02
N LEU A 165 19.60 -11.96 13.23
CA LEU A 165 20.53 -13.10 13.16
C LEU A 165 21.11 -13.25 11.76
N LEU A 166 20.28 -13.13 10.72
CA LEU A 166 20.71 -13.18 9.32
C LEU A 166 21.72 -12.06 9.02
N GLN A 167 21.47 -10.84 9.49
CA GLN A 167 22.41 -9.72 9.37
C GLN A 167 23.74 -9.97 10.09
N ALA A 168 23.69 -10.50 11.30
CA ALA A 168 24.90 -10.83 12.06
C ALA A 168 25.74 -11.90 11.36
N VAL A 169 25.09 -12.94 10.83
CA VAL A 169 25.78 -13.99 10.04
C VAL A 169 26.40 -13.40 8.78
N MET A 170 25.69 -12.54 8.04
CA MET A 170 26.25 -11.87 6.85
C MET A 170 27.45 -10.98 7.21
N LEU A 171 27.29 -10.11 8.23
CA LEU A 171 28.36 -9.22 8.68
C LEU A 171 29.62 -10.02 9.08
N THR A 172 29.47 -11.10 9.87
CA THR A 172 30.59 -11.95 10.24
C THR A 172 31.27 -12.54 9.00
N GLY A 173 30.51 -12.91 7.98
CA GLY A 173 31.07 -13.39 6.71
C GLY A 173 31.95 -12.34 6.01
N PHE A 174 31.52 -11.08 6.00
CA PHE A 174 32.29 -9.98 5.43
C PHE A 174 33.52 -9.64 6.25
N LEU A 175 33.45 -9.71 7.58
CA LEU A 175 34.60 -9.47 8.46
C LEU A 175 35.67 -10.59 8.37
N LEU A 176 35.27 -11.84 8.11
CA LEU A 176 36.20 -12.95 7.98
C LEU A 176 36.91 -13.03 6.62
N ASN A 177 36.27 -12.53 5.56
CA ASN A 177 36.74 -12.71 4.19
C ASN A 177 37.01 -11.38 3.45
N GLY A 178 36.61 -10.26 4.01
CA GLY A 178 36.81 -8.92 3.43
C GLY A 178 38.10 -8.25 3.90
N PRO A 179 38.54 -7.18 3.22
CA PRO A 179 39.68 -6.39 3.62
C PRO A 179 39.41 -5.63 4.93
N GLU A 180 40.39 -5.56 5.80
CA GLU A 180 40.29 -4.88 7.10
C GLU A 180 39.95 -3.38 6.96
N GLU A 181 40.46 -2.76 5.90
CA GLU A 181 40.18 -1.34 5.59
C GLU A 181 38.70 -1.03 5.43
N GLU A 182 37.89 -2.00 5.02
CA GLU A 182 36.47 -1.86 4.77
C GLU A 182 35.56 -2.27 5.96
N PHE A 183 36.15 -2.73 7.08
CA PHE A 183 35.37 -3.15 8.25
C PHE A 183 34.45 -2.06 8.77
N GLY A 184 34.89 -0.79 8.76
CA GLY A 184 34.06 0.36 9.15
C GLY A 184 32.83 0.51 8.27
N ALA A 185 32.97 0.29 6.96
CA ALA A 185 31.86 0.35 6.01
C ALA A 185 30.87 -0.81 6.23
N TYR A 186 31.36 -2.04 6.50
CA TYR A 186 30.49 -3.18 6.79
C TYR A 186 29.68 -2.97 8.08
N PHE A 187 30.33 -2.51 9.17
CA PHE A 187 29.64 -2.19 10.41
C PHE A 187 28.61 -1.09 10.21
N LEU A 188 28.95 -0.04 9.45
CA LEU A 188 28.02 1.05 9.14
C LEU A 188 26.81 0.52 8.37
N GLY A 189 27.03 -0.27 7.30
CA GLY A 189 25.98 -0.80 6.44
C GLY A 189 24.98 -1.66 7.19
N PHE A 190 25.45 -2.76 7.78
CA PHE A 190 24.56 -3.69 8.49
C PHE A 190 24.04 -3.12 9.81
N GLY A 191 24.88 -2.33 10.51
CA GLY A 191 24.48 -1.65 11.75
C GLY A 191 23.38 -0.63 11.54
N ALA A 192 23.45 0.18 10.49
CA ALA A 192 22.40 1.15 10.17
C ALA A 192 21.06 0.46 9.85
N VAL A 193 21.06 -0.64 9.09
CA VAL A 193 19.85 -1.42 8.84
C VAL A 193 19.28 -1.96 10.15
N ALA A 194 20.13 -2.54 11.02
CA ALA A 194 19.70 -3.06 12.32
C ALA A 194 19.14 -1.96 13.24
N VAL A 195 19.80 -0.81 13.32
CA VAL A 195 19.31 0.33 14.13
C VAL A 195 17.96 0.86 13.61
N CYS A 196 17.83 1.03 12.30
CA CYS A 196 16.57 1.50 11.71
C CYS A 196 15.41 0.52 11.93
N GLN A 197 15.63 -0.79 11.75
CA GLN A 197 14.56 -1.79 11.94
C GLN A 197 14.11 -1.87 13.40
N TRP A 198 15.06 -1.89 14.36
CA TRP A 198 14.73 -1.91 15.78
C TRP A 198 14.11 -0.58 16.23
N GLY A 199 14.62 0.56 15.75
CA GLY A 199 14.06 1.88 16.02
C GLY A 199 12.61 1.98 15.55
N LEU A 200 12.31 1.54 14.33
CA LEU A 200 10.95 1.53 13.81
C LEU A 200 10.04 0.55 14.56
N PHE A 201 10.56 -0.61 14.97
CA PHE A 201 9.81 -1.58 15.76
C PHE A 201 9.42 -1.00 17.13
N PHE A 202 10.35 -0.38 17.86
CA PHE A 202 10.05 0.26 19.14
C PHE A 202 9.10 1.45 18.97
N PHE A 203 9.25 2.22 17.89
CA PHE A 203 8.29 3.27 17.57
C PHE A 203 6.88 2.70 17.36
N TYR A 204 6.74 1.58 16.63
CA TYR A 204 5.44 0.92 16.45
C TYR A 204 4.88 0.38 17.76
N LEU A 205 5.72 -0.15 18.61
CA LEU A 205 5.31 -0.62 19.92
C LEU A 205 4.76 0.54 20.78
N ALA A 206 5.41 1.73 20.72
CA ALA A 206 4.97 2.94 21.43
C ALA A 206 3.60 3.44 20.95
N ILE A 207 3.33 3.38 19.63
CA ILE A 207 2.01 3.75 19.05
C ILE A 207 1.00 2.59 19.09
N ARG A 208 1.33 1.47 19.76
CA ARG A 208 0.50 0.26 19.91
C ARG A 208 0.16 -0.43 18.59
N ARG A 209 0.95 -0.24 17.54
CA ARG A 209 0.83 -0.99 16.29
C ARG A 209 1.59 -2.32 16.44
N ARG A 210 0.93 -3.45 16.13
CA ARG A 210 1.47 -4.79 16.43
C ARG A 210 1.99 -5.54 15.20
N SER A 211 1.54 -5.23 13.99
CA SER A 211 2.03 -5.88 12.77
C SER A 211 3.33 -5.24 12.31
N PHE A 212 4.33 -6.05 11.98
CA PHE A 212 5.66 -5.61 11.52
C PHE A 212 6.20 -6.49 10.37
N GLU A 213 5.34 -7.32 9.77
CA GLU A 213 5.72 -8.29 8.76
C GLU A 213 6.18 -7.64 7.46
N VAL A 214 5.46 -6.62 6.99
CA VAL A 214 5.80 -5.89 5.75
C VAL A 214 7.10 -5.12 5.92
N GLU A 215 7.27 -4.46 7.05
CA GLU A 215 8.50 -3.74 7.41
C GLU A 215 9.68 -4.70 7.54
N THR A 216 9.47 -5.90 8.12
CA THR A 216 10.49 -6.96 8.18
C THR A 216 10.95 -7.39 6.79
N LEU A 217 10.01 -7.57 5.84
CA LEU A 217 10.35 -7.88 4.44
C LEU A 217 11.09 -6.73 3.76
N ALA A 218 10.70 -5.48 4.01
CA ALA A 218 11.40 -4.31 3.46
C ALA A 218 12.84 -4.23 3.98
N PHE A 219 13.07 -4.40 5.29
CA PHE A 219 14.42 -4.42 5.85
C PHE A 219 15.22 -5.66 5.44
N PHE A 220 14.57 -6.79 5.17
CA PHE A 220 15.24 -7.94 4.55
C PHE A 220 15.78 -7.59 3.16
N LEU A 221 15.00 -6.92 2.31
CA LEU A 221 15.46 -6.44 1.01
C LEU A 221 16.58 -5.39 1.14
N CYS A 222 16.48 -4.47 2.11
CA CYS A 222 17.57 -3.53 2.42
C CYS A 222 18.85 -4.25 2.83
N THR A 223 18.74 -5.34 3.60
CA THR A 223 19.89 -6.18 4.00
C THR A 223 20.53 -6.84 2.79
N LEU A 224 19.75 -7.40 1.87
CA LEU A 224 20.28 -7.98 0.62
C LEU A 224 20.95 -6.91 -0.25
N GLY A 225 20.35 -5.72 -0.36
CA GLY A 225 20.94 -4.57 -1.05
C GLY A 225 22.27 -4.15 -0.43
N ALA A 226 22.34 -4.05 0.90
CA ALA A 226 23.58 -3.74 1.61
C ALA A 226 24.66 -4.82 1.37
N ALA A 227 24.30 -6.11 1.39
CA ALA A 227 25.21 -7.20 1.09
C ALA A 227 25.74 -7.16 -0.35
N ALA A 228 24.89 -6.85 -1.32
CA ALA A 228 25.29 -6.69 -2.73
C ALA A 228 26.28 -5.52 -2.90
N ILE A 229 26.04 -4.38 -2.25
CA ILE A 229 26.95 -3.23 -2.28
C ILE A 229 28.27 -3.55 -1.54
N ALA A 230 28.18 -4.23 -0.40
CA ALA A 230 29.35 -4.66 0.37
C ALA A 230 30.32 -5.55 -0.44
N THR A 231 29.78 -6.34 -1.38
CA THR A 231 30.60 -7.21 -2.26
C THR A 231 31.25 -6.44 -3.40
N VAL A 232 30.61 -5.40 -3.95
CA VAL A 232 31.06 -4.73 -5.18
C VAL A 232 31.78 -3.42 -4.89
N LYS A 233 31.24 -2.58 -3.98
CA LYS A 233 31.74 -1.24 -3.64
C LYS A 233 31.44 -0.91 -2.18
N PRO A 234 32.18 -1.48 -1.21
CA PRO A 234 31.90 -1.27 0.21
C PRO A 234 31.86 0.22 0.63
N GLY A 235 32.69 1.07 0.04
CA GLY A 235 32.70 2.51 0.29
C GLY A 235 31.40 3.26 -0.02
N GLU A 236 30.51 2.68 -0.81
CA GLU A 236 29.19 3.26 -1.13
C GLU A 236 28.08 2.90 -0.09
N LEU A 237 28.38 2.04 0.88
CA LEU A 237 27.42 1.65 1.93
C LEU A 237 26.88 2.84 2.71
N GLY A 238 27.69 3.87 2.93
CA GLY A 238 27.24 5.10 3.59
C GLY A 238 26.11 5.82 2.83
N LYS A 239 26.19 5.86 1.50
CA LYS A 239 25.12 6.44 0.66
C LYS A 239 23.86 5.60 0.70
N GLN A 240 24.01 4.28 0.67
CA GLN A 240 22.89 3.34 0.81
C GLN A 240 22.17 3.49 2.15
N CYS A 241 22.91 3.64 3.25
CA CYS A 241 22.33 3.90 4.56
C CYS A 241 21.57 5.23 4.60
N ALA A 242 22.13 6.30 4.03
CA ALA A 242 21.47 7.59 3.96
C ALA A 242 20.15 7.51 3.16
N ALA A 243 20.15 6.81 2.02
CA ALA A 243 18.95 6.58 1.21
C ALA A 243 17.89 5.78 1.98
N MET A 244 18.30 4.73 2.73
CA MET A 244 17.40 3.93 3.55
C MET A 244 16.77 4.77 4.68
N VAL A 245 17.55 5.57 5.40
CA VAL A 245 17.04 6.45 6.46
C VAL A 245 16.03 7.44 5.88
N LEU A 246 16.36 8.07 4.74
CA LEU A 246 15.44 8.96 4.04
C LEU A 246 14.15 8.24 3.64
N GLY A 247 14.25 7.00 3.14
CA GLY A 247 13.10 6.15 2.80
C GLY A 247 12.21 5.87 4.01
N VAL A 248 12.79 5.54 5.17
CA VAL A 248 12.03 5.34 6.42
C VAL A 248 11.33 6.63 6.86
N LEU A 249 12.01 7.79 6.80
CA LEU A 249 11.39 9.07 7.13
C LEU A 249 10.24 9.42 6.18
N MET A 250 10.42 9.22 4.88
CA MET A 250 9.34 9.41 3.89
C MET A 250 8.17 8.46 4.15
N PHE A 251 8.43 7.20 4.46
CA PHE A 251 7.41 6.22 4.80
C PHE A 251 6.57 6.66 6.02
N LEU A 252 7.22 7.14 7.08
CA LEU A 252 6.53 7.66 8.27
C LEU A 252 5.71 8.91 7.96
N LEU A 253 6.25 9.83 7.17
CA LEU A 253 5.58 11.07 6.77
C LEU A 253 4.35 10.79 5.90
N ILE A 254 4.47 9.89 4.93
CA ILE A 254 3.35 9.47 4.08
C ILE A 254 2.28 8.76 4.92
N GLY A 255 2.69 7.84 5.82
CA GLY A 255 1.78 7.16 6.72
C GLY A 255 1.03 8.12 7.64
N TRP A 256 1.71 9.15 8.15
CA TRP A 256 1.08 10.22 8.93
C TRP A 256 0.10 11.05 8.08
N SER A 257 0.45 11.35 6.84
CA SER A 257 -0.39 12.12 5.91
C SER A 257 -1.66 11.35 5.52
N LEU A 258 -1.54 10.05 5.22
CA LEU A 258 -2.65 9.19 4.80
C LEU A 258 -3.58 8.77 5.95
N ARG A 259 -3.17 8.96 7.21
CA ARG A 259 -4.00 8.64 8.38
C ARG A 259 -5.24 9.51 8.49
N ASP A 260 -5.21 10.71 7.94
CA ASP A 260 -6.29 11.69 7.94
C ASP A 260 -6.72 11.97 6.50
N LEU A 261 -7.98 11.67 6.17
CA LEU A 261 -8.52 11.80 4.84
C LEU A 261 -8.52 13.24 4.32
N GLU A 262 -8.81 14.22 5.18
CA GLU A 262 -8.80 15.64 4.79
C GLU A 262 -7.38 16.12 4.46
N ARG A 263 -6.39 15.64 5.21
CA ARG A 263 -4.98 15.89 4.95
C ARG A 263 -4.53 15.25 3.65
N ALA A 264 -4.92 13.99 3.41
CA ALA A 264 -4.64 13.28 2.17
C ALA A 264 -5.23 13.98 0.95
N LYS A 265 -6.46 14.50 1.03
CA LYS A 265 -7.11 15.29 -0.02
C LYS A 265 -6.34 16.59 -0.32
N ARG A 266 -5.86 17.26 0.72
CA ARG A 266 -5.10 18.53 0.58
C ARG A 266 -3.79 18.32 -0.17
N PHE A 267 -3.05 17.26 0.15
CA PHE A 267 -1.77 16.95 -0.47
C PHE A 267 -1.88 16.22 -1.82
N ARG A 268 -3.07 15.77 -2.21
CA ARG A 268 -3.29 15.05 -3.49
C ARG A 268 -2.76 15.80 -4.70
N TYR A 269 -3.11 17.07 -4.86
CA TYR A 269 -2.68 17.87 -6.01
C TYR A 269 -1.17 18.13 -6.01
N LEU A 270 -0.58 18.30 -4.82
CA LEU A 270 0.87 18.41 -4.68
C LEU A 270 1.56 17.11 -5.13
N ALA A 271 1.03 15.93 -4.75
CA ALA A 271 1.56 14.65 -5.18
C ALA A 271 1.45 14.46 -6.70
N VAL A 272 0.32 14.84 -7.31
CA VAL A 272 0.15 14.79 -8.78
C VAL A 272 1.18 15.68 -9.48
N LEU A 273 1.34 16.93 -9.04
CA LEU A 273 2.30 17.87 -9.60
C LEU A 273 3.75 17.39 -9.42
N ALA A 274 4.10 16.89 -8.23
CA ALA A 274 5.43 16.37 -7.94
C ALA A 274 5.73 15.12 -8.80
N GLY A 275 4.77 14.21 -8.95
CA GLY A 275 4.93 13.01 -9.77
C GLY A 275 5.22 13.31 -11.23
N VAL A 276 4.47 14.23 -11.84
CA VAL A 276 4.73 14.71 -13.20
C VAL A 276 6.03 15.49 -13.26
N GLY A 277 6.25 16.40 -12.31
CA GLY A 277 7.44 17.26 -12.26
C GLY A 277 8.74 16.47 -12.21
N PHE A 278 8.82 15.41 -11.42
CA PHE A 278 9.98 14.51 -11.36
C PHE A 278 10.28 13.87 -12.72
N LEU A 279 9.27 13.42 -13.46
CA LEU A 279 9.46 12.83 -14.78
C LEU A 279 9.85 13.88 -15.82
N VAL A 280 9.23 15.06 -15.80
CA VAL A 280 9.56 16.16 -16.72
C VAL A 280 11.02 16.61 -16.50
N VAL A 281 11.44 16.79 -15.25
CA VAL A 281 12.84 17.13 -14.92
C VAL A 281 13.79 16.04 -15.44
N THR A 282 13.43 14.77 -15.28
CA THR A 282 14.24 13.66 -15.80
C THR A 282 14.27 13.64 -17.32
N LEU A 283 13.16 13.92 -18.00
CA LEU A 283 13.10 14.00 -19.45
C LEU A 283 14.00 15.12 -20.00
N LEU A 284 14.07 16.26 -19.30
CA LEU A 284 14.86 17.41 -19.73
C LEU A 284 16.36 17.24 -19.41
N PHE A 285 16.68 16.81 -18.19
CA PHE A 285 18.04 16.83 -17.63
C PHE A 285 18.63 15.43 -17.37
N GLY A 286 17.88 14.38 -17.59
CA GLY A 286 18.31 13.00 -17.33
C GLY A 286 19.43 12.55 -18.27
N LYS A 287 20.30 11.67 -17.76
CA LYS A 287 21.29 10.95 -18.55
C LYS A 287 20.69 9.62 -19.02
N GLU A 288 21.10 9.25 -20.22
CA GLU A 288 20.70 7.98 -20.83
C GLU A 288 21.62 6.86 -20.34
N TYR A 289 21.01 5.79 -19.83
CA TYR A 289 21.68 4.53 -19.49
C TYR A 289 20.89 3.37 -20.10
N TYR A 290 21.57 2.51 -20.83
CA TYR A 290 20.97 1.33 -21.48
C TYR A 290 19.76 1.65 -22.39
N GLY A 291 19.80 2.80 -23.08
CA GLY A 291 18.74 3.22 -23.98
C GLY A 291 17.54 3.93 -23.30
N ALA A 292 17.52 4.06 -21.98
CA ALA A 292 16.50 4.78 -21.24
C ALA A 292 17.06 6.04 -20.57
N LYS A 293 16.33 7.16 -20.71
CA LYS A 293 16.70 8.45 -20.10
C LYS A 293 16.01 8.60 -18.74
N ASN A 294 16.55 7.94 -17.70
CA ASN A 294 15.85 7.80 -16.43
C ASN A 294 16.69 8.15 -15.18
N TRP A 295 17.96 8.57 -15.33
CA TRP A 295 18.83 8.90 -14.21
C TRP A 295 19.20 10.38 -14.20
N LEU A 296 19.06 11.04 -13.04
CA LEU A 296 19.66 12.33 -12.76
C LEU A 296 20.99 12.12 -12.03
N VAL A 297 22.07 12.67 -12.56
CA VAL A 297 23.39 12.61 -11.96
C VAL A 297 23.79 14.03 -11.52
N ILE A 298 23.91 14.24 -10.21
CA ILE A 298 24.28 15.50 -9.59
C ILE A 298 25.57 15.27 -8.80
N GLY A 299 26.72 15.63 -9.39
CA GLY A 299 28.01 15.31 -8.80
C GLY A 299 28.22 13.78 -8.67
N ASN A 300 28.49 13.32 -7.46
CA ASN A 300 28.66 11.90 -7.16
C ASN A 300 27.34 11.17 -6.77
N LEU A 301 26.22 11.84 -6.90
CA LEU A 301 24.90 11.28 -6.54
C LEU A 301 24.13 10.99 -7.82
N SER A 302 23.67 9.75 -7.97
CA SER A 302 22.74 9.33 -9.03
C SER A 302 21.40 9.04 -8.40
N LEU A 303 20.35 9.66 -8.91
CA LEU A 303 18.96 9.48 -8.46
C LEU A 303 18.10 9.12 -9.66
N GLN A 304 17.17 8.19 -9.44
CA GLN A 304 16.13 7.86 -10.41
C GLN A 304 14.80 8.48 -9.95
N PRO A 305 14.39 9.66 -10.47
CA PRO A 305 13.22 10.36 -9.96
C PRO A 305 11.89 9.63 -10.21
N SER A 306 11.84 8.68 -11.15
CA SER A 306 10.69 7.82 -11.36
C SER A 306 10.34 6.97 -10.12
N GLU A 307 11.31 6.68 -9.23
CA GLU A 307 11.04 6.00 -7.95
C GLU A 307 10.18 6.87 -7.03
N LEU A 308 10.47 8.18 -6.95
CA LEU A 308 9.66 9.13 -6.20
C LEU A 308 8.30 9.36 -6.87
N SER A 309 8.27 9.38 -8.22
CA SER A 309 7.01 9.49 -8.98
C SER A 309 6.08 8.32 -8.71
N LYS A 310 6.58 7.09 -8.51
CA LYS A 310 5.75 5.92 -8.12
C LYS A 310 5.04 6.15 -6.79
N VAL A 311 5.74 6.68 -5.81
CA VAL A 311 5.15 7.00 -4.50
C VAL A 311 4.07 8.07 -4.65
N CYS A 312 4.35 9.14 -5.41
CA CYS A 312 3.38 10.19 -5.71
C CYS A 312 2.13 9.64 -6.44
N PHE A 313 2.33 8.72 -7.37
CA PHE A 313 1.25 8.09 -8.13
C PHE A 313 0.33 7.25 -7.23
N VAL A 314 0.90 6.39 -6.39
CA VAL A 314 0.11 5.58 -5.45
C VAL A 314 -0.60 6.48 -4.44
N TYR A 315 0.05 7.53 -3.94
CA TYR A 315 -0.55 8.51 -3.05
C TYR A 315 -1.75 9.21 -3.70
N ALA A 316 -1.58 9.70 -4.93
CA ALA A 316 -2.65 10.33 -5.71
C ALA A 316 -3.82 9.38 -5.93
N GLY A 317 -3.54 8.12 -6.29
CA GLY A 317 -4.55 7.07 -6.47
C GLY A 317 -5.33 6.78 -5.18
N ALA A 318 -4.61 6.54 -4.07
CA ALA A 318 -5.23 6.26 -2.77
C ALA A 318 -6.11 7.43 -2.28
N SER A 319 -5.63 8.67 -2.44
CA SER A 319 -6.38 9.86 -2.02
C SER A 319 -7.58 10.21 -2.91
N THR A 320 -7.72 9.60 -4.09
CA THR A 320 -8.91 9.75 -4.96
C THR A 320 -10.02 8.77 -4.62
N MET A 321 -9.77 7.80 -3.73
CA MET A 321 -10.76 6.79 -3.32
C MET A 321 -11.77 7.30 -2.29
N ASP A 322 -11.78 8.59 -1.98
CA ASP A 322 -12.64 9.21 -0.97
C ASP A 322 -14.16 9.10 -1.25
N ARG A 323 -14.53 8.87 -2.52
CA ARG A 323 -15.92 8.61 -2.94
C ARG A 323 -15.93 7.61 -4.09
N ILE A 324 -16.43 6.41 -3.83
CA ILE A 324 -16.46 5.28 -4.77
C ILE A 324 -17.15 5.63 -6.10
N MET A 325 -18.16 6.51 -6.10
CA MET A 325 -18.99 6.83 -7.26
C MET A 325 -18.64 8.16 -7.96
N ASN A 326 -17.59 8.86 -7.56
CA ASN A 326 -17.23 10.14 -8.19
C ASN A 326 -16.52 9.93 -9.54
N LYS A 327 -17.29 10.00 -10.64
CA LYS A 327 -16.79 9.84 -12.03
C LYS A 327 -15.69 10.84 -12.39
N ARG A 328 -15.77 12.08 -11.89
CA ARG A 328 -14.78 13.14 -12.20
C ARG A 328 -13.40 12.79 -11.67
N ASN A 329 -13.30 12.30 -10.43
CA ASN A 329 -12.02 11.90 -9.84
C ASN A 329 -11.40 10.70 -10.57
N LEU A 330 -12.24 9.75 -11.02
CA LEU A 330 -11.78 8.62 -11.82
C LEU A 330 -11.19 9.07 -13.17
N ILE A 331 -11.89 9.94 -13.89
CA ILE A 331 -11.42 10.46 -15.18
C ILE A 331 -10.10 11.23 -15.00
N LEU A 332 -9.98 12.05 -13.96
CA LEU A 332 -8.75 12.77 -13.65
C LEU A 332 -7.58 11.84 -13.32
N PHE A 333 -7.85 10.74 -12.60
CA PHE A 333 -6.82 9.74 -12.29
C PHE A 333 -6.39 8.94 -13.53
N ILE A 334 -7.32 8.62 -14.42
CA ILE A 334 -7.01 7.99 -15.72
C ILE A 334 -6.16 8.95 -16.56
N ALA A 335 -6.55 10.22 -16.68
CA ALA A 335 -5.78 11.22 -17.43
C ALA A 335 -4.36 11.39 -16.85
N TYR A 336 -4.22 11.44 -15.52
CA TYR A 336 -2.93 11.47 -14.86
C TYR A 336 -2.08 10.23 -15.18
N SER A 337 -2.68 9.04 -15.17
CA SER A 337 -2.00 7.78 -15.50
C SER A 337 -1.50 7.77 -16.96
N VAL A 338 -2.31 8.27 -17.88
CA VAL A 338 -1.92 8.40 -19.30
C VAL A 338 -0.75 9.37 -19.47
N VAL A 339 -0.76 10.50 -18.75
CA VAL A 339 0.35 11.48 -18.79
C VAL A 339 1.64 10.85 -18.27
N ILE A 340 1.59 10.16 -17.13
CA ILE A 340 2.76 9.47 -16.54
C ILE A 340 3.32 8.42 -17.50
N CYS A 341 2.47 7.53 -18.01
CA CYS A 341 2.90 6.48 -18.96
C CYS A 341 3.43 7.07 -20.25
N GLY A 342 2.83 8.15 -20.75
CA GLY A 342 3.31 8.87 -21.94
C GLY A 342 4.70 9.48 -21.74
N LEU A 343 4.96 10.13 -20.60
CA LEU A 343 6.29 10.65 -20.27
C LEU A 343 7.33 9.55 -20.17
N LEU A 344 7.00 8.41 -19.55
CA LEU A 344 7.90 7.26 -19.45
C LEU A 344 8.18 6.62 -20.82
N ALA A 345 7.19 6.56 -21.71
CA ALA A 345 7.38 6.12 -23.10
C ALA A 345 8.33 7.05 -23.87
N LEU A 346 8.20 8.38 -23.70
CA LEU A 346 9.13 9.37 -24.30
C LEU A 346 10.56 9.22 -23.76
N MET A 347 10.71 8.68 -22.55
CA MET A 347 12.00 8.39 -21.91
C MET A 347 12.56 7.01 -22.29
N ASN A 348 11.85 6.22 -23.10
CA ASN A 348 12.14 4.81 -23.41
C ASN A 348 12.21 3.90 -22.16
N ASP A 349 11.54 4.29 -21.06
CA ASP A 349 11.52 3.52 -19.81
C ASP A 349 10.23 2.68 -19.72
N PHE A 350 10.11 1.71 -20.60
CA PHE A 350 8.93 0.83 -20.70
C PHE A 350 8.79 -0.09 -19.46
N GLY A 351 9.93 -0.46 -18.83
CA GLY A 351 9.90 -1.27 -17.60
C GLY A 351 9.21 -0.54 -16.45
N THR A 352 9.57 0.72 -16.25
CA THR A 352 8.91 1.57 -15.24
C THR A 352 7.45 1.86 -15.63
N ALA A 353 7.16 2.11 -16.91
CA ALA A 353 5.78 2.33 -17.37
C ALA A 353 4.88 1.12 -17.07
N LEU A 354 5.38 -0.10 -17.22
CA LEU A 354 4.64 -1.32 -16.87
C LEU A 354 4.31 -1.37 -15.38
N ILE A 355 5.23 -0.95 -14.50
CA ILE A 355 4.98 -0.89 -13.04
C ILE A 355 3.86 0.10 -12.73
N PHE A 356 3.87 1.29 -13.34
CA PHE A 356 2.80 2.28 -13.16
C PHE A 356 1.46 1.75 -13.68
N PHE A 357 1.48 1.05 -14.80
CA PHE A 357 0.27 0.43 -15.35
C PHE A 357 -0.30 -0.65 -14.41
N CYS A 358 0.55 -1.52 -13.87
CA CYS A 358 0.12 -2.52 -12.88
C CYS A 358 -0.46 -1.85 -11.62
N ALA A 359 0.19 -0.79 -11.12
CA ALA A 359 -0.33 -0.01 -10.00
C ALA A 359 -1.69 0.63 -10.32
N PHE A 360 -1.85 1.18 -11.52
CA PHE A 360 -3.13 1.70 -12.02
C PHE A 360 -4.22 0.62 -12.03
N LEU A 361 -3.92 -0.58 -12.53
CA LEU A 361 -4.88 -1.69 -12.58
C LEU A 361 -5.35 -2.10 -11.17
N ILE A 362 -4.41 -2.19 -10.21
CA ILE A 362 -4.74 -2.53 -8.83
C ILE A 362 -5.64 -1.45 -8.22
N ILE A 363 -5.29 -0.18 -8.38
CA ILE A 363 -6.08 0.94 -7.86
C ILE A 363 -7.46 0.99 -8.52
N ALA A 364 -7.53 0.82 -9.84
CA ALA A 364 -8.78 0.80 -10.59
C ALA A 364 -9.68 -0.37 -10.17
N TYR A 365 -9.09 -1.55 -9.89
CA TYR A 365 -9.82 -2.70 -9.38
C TYR A 365 -10.39 -2.46 -7.99
N LEU A 366 -9.55 -2.02 -7.06
CA LEU A 366 -9.98 -1.72 -5.68
C LEU A 366 -11.11 -0.70 -5.65
N ARG A 367 -11.11 0.23 -6.61
CA ARG A 367 -12.15 1.25 -6.73
C ARG A 367 -13.44 0.76 -7.41
N SER A 368 -13.32 -0.01 -8.50
CA SER A 368 -14.47 -0.40 -9.33
C SER A 368 -15.11 -1.72 -8.92
N GLY A 369 -14.36 -2.60 -8.23
CA GLY A 369 -14.77 -3.98 -7.94
C GLY A 369 -15.04 -4.82 -9.19
N SER A 370 -14.72 -4.31 -10.40
CA SER A 370 -15.09 -4.91 -11.68
C SER A 370 -13.89 -5.48 -12.41
N MET A 371 -13.86 -6.79 -12.60
CA MET A 371 -12.86 -7.46 -13.46
C MET A 371 -12.98 -7.03 -14.94
N GLY A 372 -14.17 -6.60 -15.37
CA GLY A 372 -14.38 -6.08 -16.72
C GLY A 372 -13.58 -4.80 -16.99
N THR A 373 -13.42 -3.93 -16.01
CA THR A 373 -12.59 -2.71 -16.11
C THR A 373 -11.12 -3.06 -16.33
N ILE A 374 -10.62 -4.08 -15.64
CA ILE A 374 -9.25 -4.59 -15.81
C ILE A 374 -9.07 -5.19 -17.20
N ALA A 375 -10.00 -6.06 -17.63
CA ALA A 375 -9.94 -6.68 -18.95
C ALA A 375 -9.92 -5.62 -20.05
N LEU A 376 -10.75 -4.58 -19.96
CA LEU A 376 -10.78 -3.46 -20.90
C LEU A 376 -9.45 -2.69 -20.92
N ALA A 377 -8.87 -2.41 -19.76
CA ALA A 377 -7.59 -1.69 -19.68
C ALA A 377 -6.43 -2.54 -20.23
N CYS A 378 -6.39 -3.83 -19.95
CA CYS A 378 -5.38 -4.75 -20.49
C CYS A 378 -5.50 -4.90 -22.00
N THR A 379 -6.73 -5.00 -22.55
CA THR A 379 -6.93 -5.07 -24.01
C THR A 379 -6.55 -3.77 -24.70
N ALA A 380 -6.87 -2.61 -24.12
CA ALA A 380 -6.47 -1.31 -24.65
C ALA A 380 -4.94 -1.15 -24.69
N LEU A 381 -4.23 -1.58 -23.64
CA LEU A 381 -2.77 -1.56 -23.63
C LEU A 381 -2.18 -2.53 -24.67
N GLY A 382 -2.72 -3.74 -24.76
CA GLY A 382 -2.29 -4.72 -25.76
C GLY A 382 -2.43 -4.18 -27.19
N PHE A 383 -3.55 -3.49 -27.47
CA PHE A 383 -3.79 -2.85 -28.77
C PHE A 383 -2.81 -1.69 -29.03
N ALA A 384 -2.54 -0.85 -28.01
CA ALA A 384 -1.55 0.22 -28.12
C ALA A 384 -0.13 -0.31 -28.33
N GLY A 385 0.23 -1.42 -27.69
CA GLY A 385 1.51 -2.10 -27.89
C GLY A 385 1.70 -2.67 -29.29
N VAL A 386 0.63 -3.25 -29.86
CA VAL A 386 0.66 -3.74 -31.25
C VAL A 386 0.77 -2.60 -32.27
N LEU A 387 0.16 -1.43 -31.98
CA LEU A 387 0.25 -0.25 -32.86
C LEU A 387 1.62 0.46 -32.78
N ALA A 388 2.39 0.23 -31.71
CA ALA A 388 3.70 0.83 -31.49
C ALA A 388 4.86 -0.03 -32.04
N LEU A 389 4.61 -1.27 -32.46
CA LEU A 389 5.52 -2.17 -33.14
C LEU A 389 5.49 -1.98 -34.67
#